data_22256d472d7cb32d84ead8f488d96f57
#
_entry.id   22256d472d7cb32d84ead8f488d96f57
#
_cell.length_a   1.000
_cell.length_b   1.000
_cell.length_c   1.000
_cell.angle_alpha   90.00
_cell.angle_beta   90.00
_cell.angle_gamma   90.00
#
_symmetry.space_group_name_H-M   'P 1'
#
loop_
_entity.id
_entity.type
_entity.pdbx_description
1 polymer ?
#
loop_
_entity_poly.entity_id
_entity_poly.type
_entity_poly.pdbx_seq_one_letter_code
_entity_poly.pdbx_strand_id
1 'polypeptide(L)'
;MRFLAVPLLASGLLAAPVRGQEATSWDDMAVRLLRPYLQIDTTNPPGNELKAALFYKALLEREGIPVLVDEFVPGRANLLATLKGSGALRPLILANHMDVVPADASRWSVAPFSGLLKDGLIYGRGSEDMKTEGILQLMALLRLKRDGVALDRDVLFLATADEEADFAGALRAISPEGWRDRLQDAEFLMTEGGENLADASGRPVYFGVETAEKGPFWLKLRTAGTPGHGSRPIADSAPNRLVRALERIRVHKTEMKVLPTVEKFFLDQAGRVTGPRAAWYRDLRAALADPVAARTLYDDREVSALLRNTVSITVLRTGYKTNVIPGTAEAELDVRLLPGEDPQAFLAELRTVIEDPSVEIVPPAVFRTPNQSAVDTDLFRAIQDVLGRHFPGVPVTTKMLTGATESVLYRPLGVVCYGFTPLLTTAEETSTAHGDDERVSEATVRRSTGVFYEVVREIVARR
;
A
#
# COMPACT_ATOMS: atom_id res chain seq x y z
N MET A 1 92.97 -12.31 -10.75
CA MET A 1 91.54 -12.02 -10.93
C MET A 1 90.79 -12.36 -9.62
N ARG A 2 90.43 -11.31 -8.89
CA ARG A 2 89.69 -11.48 -7.60
C ARG A 2 88.25 -11.16 -7.89
N PHE A 3 87.32 -12.15 -7.64
CA PHE A 3 85.90 -11.95 -7.73
C PHE A 3 85.43 -11.38 -6.38
N LEU A 4 84.76 -10.20 -6.41
CA LEU A 4 84.08 -9.59 -5.32
C LEU A 4 82.64 -10.09 -5.36
N ALA A 5 82.22 -10.73 -4.26
CA ALA A 5 80.80 -11.12 -4.01
C ALA A 5 80.05 -9.94 -3.38
N VAL A 6 78.90 -9.55 -3.98
CA VAL A 6 77.97 -8.55 -3.43
C VAL A 6 76.87 -9.27 -2.71
N PRO A 7 76.51 -8.93 -1.43
CA PRO A 7 75.38 -9.53 -0.75
C PRO A 7 74.05 -8.89 -1.20
N LEU A 8 73.10 -9.71 -1.60
CA LEU A 8 71.72 -9.29 -1.78
C LEU A 8 71.03 -9.10 -0.40
N LEU A 9 70.65 -7.87 -0.10
CA LEU A 9 69.74 -7.52 0.98
C LEU A 9 68.30 -7.84 0.53
N ALA A 10 67.73 -8.87 1.10
CA ALA A 10 66.30 -9.16 1.00
C ALA A 10 65.51 -8.21 1.91
N SER A 11 64.88 -7.19 1.31
CA SER A 11 63.94 -6.31 2.02
C SER A 11 62.60 -7.04 2.18
N GLY A 12 62.34 -7.57 3.36
CA GLY A 12 61.04 -8.11 3.76
C GLY A 12 60.03 -6.97 3.84
N LEU A 13 59.12 -6.86 2.88
CA LEU A 13 57.92 -6.06 3.02
C LEU A 13 56.96 -6.79 3.98
N LEU A 14 56.93 -6.30 5.24
CA LEU A 14 55.88 -6.59 6.19
C LEU A 14 54.59 -6.01 5.62
N ALA A 15 53.73 -6.86 5.06
CA ALA A 15 52.35 -6.50 4.71
C ALA A 15 51.62 -6.09 6.00
N ALA A 16 51.28 -4.81 6.12
CA ALA A 16 50.40 -4.34 7.16
C ALA A 16 49.06 -5.06 7.08
N PRO A 17 48.47 -5.50 8.20
CA PRO A 17 47.17 -6.12 8.17
C PRO A 17 46.16 -5.12 7.59
N VAL A 18 45.47 -5.51 6.48
CA VAL A 18 44.31 -4.80 5.98
C VAL A 18 43.34 -4.69 7.15
N ARG A 19 43.14 -3.49 7.65
CA ARG A 19 42.07 -3.23 8.64
C ARG A 19 40.79 -3.80 8.05
N GLY A 20 40.24 -4.82 8.70
CA GLY A 20 38.96 -5.39 8.32
C GLY A 20 37.93 -4.27 8.20
N GLN A 21 37.28 -4.18 7.05
CA GLN A 21 36.08 -3.35 6.94
C GLN A 21 35.12 -3.84 8.03
N GLU A 22 34.79 -2.95 8.97
CA GLU A 22 33.71 -3.23 9.94
C GLU A 22 32.51 -3.72 9.14
N ALA A 23 31.98 -4.88 9.48
CA ALA A 23 30.82 -5.43 8.81
C ALA A 23 29.67 -4.42 8.93
N THR A 24 29.28 -3.85 7.79
CA THR A 24 28.17 -2.90 7.74
C THR A 24 26.95 -3.54 8.40
N SER A 25 26.35 -2.86 9.38
CA SER A 25 25.14 -3.37 10.04
C SER A 25 23.99 -3.54 9.04
N TRP A 26 23.04 -4.42 9.35
CA TRP A 26 21.87 -4.60 8.51
C TRP A 26 21.07 -3.30 8.36
N ASP A 27 20.98 -2.51 9.41
CA ASP A 27 20.30 -1.22 9.46
C ASP A 27 20.98 -0.18 8.56
N ASP A 28 22.32 -0.12 8.58
CA ASP A 28 23.09 0.72 7.66
C ASP A 28 22.94 0.28 6.22
N MET A 29 22.87 -1.02 5.98
CA MET A 29 22.70 -1.57 4.65
C MET A 29 21.33 -1.21 4.06
N ALA A 30 20.24 -1.26 4.85
CA ALA A 30 18.91 -0.84 4.43
C ALA A 30 18.91 0.62 3.93
N VAL A 31 19.43 1.56 4.72
CA VAL A 31 19.55 2.98 4.33
C VAL A 31 20.42 3.15 3.08
N ARG A 32 21.55 2.44 3.00
CA ARG A 32 22.45 2.49 1.83
C ARG A 32 21.85 1.94 0.56
N LEU A 33 20.92 0.98 0.64
CA LEU A 33 20.22 0.43 -0.53
C LEU A 33 18.98 1.23 -0.90
N LEU A 34 18.27 1.79 0.07
CA LEU A 34 17.09 2.61 -0.17
C LEU A 34 17.42 3.84 -1.02
N ARG A 35 18.47 4.57 -0.69
CA ARG A 35 18.81 5.82 -1.38
C ARG A 35 19.06 5.66 -2.88
N PRO A 36 19.91 4.75 -3.39
CA PRO A 36 20.05 4.51 -4.83
C PRO A 36 18.79 3.91 -5.46
N TYR A 37 17.97 3.15 -4.68
CA TYR A 37 16.70 2.65 -5.18
C TYR A 37 15.68 3.78 -5.42
N LEU A 38 15.64 4.79 -4.56
CA LEU A 38 14.83 6.00 -4.76
C LEU A 38 15.29 6.84 -5.98
N GLN A 39 16.54 6.68 -6.43
CA GLN A 39 17.04 7.36 -7.63
C GLN A 39 16.57 6.72 -8.95
N ILE A 40 15.98 5.54 -8.88
CA ILE A 40 15.39 4.88 -10.04
C ILE A 40 14.00 5.48 -10.27
N ASP A 41 13.86 6.28 -11.31
CA ASP A 41 12.59 6.84 -11.73
C ASP A 41 11.74 5.77 -12.39
N THR A 42 10.67 5.39 -11.68
CA THR A 42 9.64 4.44 -12.10
C THR A 42 8.26 5.09 -12.12
N THR A 43 8.22 6.40 -12.43
CA THR A 43 6.96 7.15 -12.56
C THR A 43 5.99 6.44 -13.49
N ASN A 44 4.78 6.21 -13.02
CA ASN A 44 3.71 5.58 -13.76
C ASN A 44 2.54 6.58 -13.97
N PRO A 45 2.13 6.86 -15.20
CA PRO A 45 2.72 6.44 -16.47
C PRO A 45 4.04 7.15 -16.83
N PRO A 46 4.93 6.59 -17.71
CA PRO A 46 4.71 5.34 -18.46
C PRO A 46 5.15 4.06 -17.74
N GLY A 47 5.74 4.12 -16.53
CA GLY A 47 6.44 3.05 -15.87
C GLY A 47 7.91 2.92 -16.37
N ASN A 48 8.75 2.20 -15.68
CA ASN A 48 10.13 1.83 -16.03
C ASN A 48 10.61 0.77 -15.04
N GLU A 49 9.71 -0.06 -14.58
CA GLU A 49 9.91 -0.98 -13.46
C GLU A 49 10.97 -2.03 -13.75
N LEU A 50 11.27 -2.30 -15.04
CA LEU A 50 12.42 -3.15 -15.42
C LEU A 50 13.73 -2.69 -14.76
N LYS A 51 13.97 -1.38 -14.63
CA LYS A 51 15.18 -0.86 -13.97
C LYS A 51 15.20 -1.20 -12.48
N ALA A 52 14.05 -1.10 -11.81
CA ALA A 52 13.88 -1.46 -10.41
C ALA A 52 14.01 -2.98 -10.21
N ALA A 53 13.40 -3.78 -11.09
CA ALA A 53 13.56 -5.23 -11.09
C ALA A 53 15.02 -5.66 -11.26
N LEU A 54 15.77 -5.03 -12.17
CA LEU A 54 17.20 -5.31 -12.38
C LEU A 54 18.06 -4.89 -11.17
N PHE A 55 17.68 -3.82 -10.45
CA PHE A 55 18.33 -3.45 -9.19
C PHE A 55 18.18 -4.57 -8.14
N TYR A 56 16.97 -5.07 -7.90
CA TYR A 56 16.72 -6.20 -7.00
C TYR A 56 17.44 -7.47 -7.48
N LYS A 57 17.34 -7.79 -8.78
CA LYS A 57 17.99 -8.96 -9.37
C LYS A 57 19.48 -8.99 -9.08
N ALA A 58 20.18 -7.86 -9.30
CA ALA A 58 21.62 -7.77 -9.06
C ALA A 58 22.01 -8.03 -7.60
N LEU A 59 21.18 -7.63 -6.63
CA LEU A 59 21.41 -7.86 -5.20
C LEU A 59 21.13 -9.31 -4.81
N LEU A 60 20.03 -9.89 -5.28
CA LEU A 60 19.59 -11.24 -4.96
C LEU A 60 20.51 -12.30 -5.57
N GLU A 61 20.93 -12.14 -6.83
CA GLU A 61 21.82 -13.08 -7.49
C GLU A 61 23.22 -13.12 -6.86
N ARG A 62 23.71 -11.99 -6.32
CA ARG A 62 24.99 -11.97 -5.56
C ARG A 62 24.95 -12.86 -4.31
N GLU A 63 23.78 -13.05 -3.73
CA GLU A 63 23.56 -13.94 -2.58
C GLU A 63 23.17 -15.37 -3.01
N GLY A 64 23.19 -15.65 -4.31
CA GLY A 64 22.81 -16.95 -4.85
C GLY A 64 21.34 -17.29 -4.67
N ILE A 65 20.47 -16.29 -4.63
CA ILE A 65 19.01 -16.44 -4.60
C ILE A 65 18.51 -16.45 -6.05
N PRO A 66 17.80 -17.52 -6.49
CA PRO A 66 17.26 -17.60 -7.85
C PRO A 66 16.22 -16.50 -8.11
N VAL A 67 16.31 -15.86 -9.26
CA VAL A 67 15.45 -14.74 -9.67
C VAL A 67 14.85 -14.99 -11.04
N LEU A 68 13.57 -14.74 -11.19
CA LEU A 68 12.84 -14.66 -12.45
C LEU A 68 12.43 -13.21 -12.70
N VAL A 69 12.59 -12.75 -13.93
CA VAL A 69 12.08 -11.43 -14.38
C VAL A 69 11.16 -11.66 -15.56
N ASP A 70 9.97 -11.12 -15.51
CA ASP A 70 8.97 -11.18 -16.58
C ASP A 70 8.71 -9.77 -17.09
N GLU A 71 9.41 -9.39 -18.18
CA GLU A 71 9.14 -8.15 -18.89
C GLU A 71 7.95 -8.37 -19.83
N PHE A 72 6.75 -8.08 -19.33
CA PHE A 72 5.49 -8.32 -20.04
C PHE A 72 5.09 -7.20 -21.01
N VAL A 73 5.67 -6.01 -20.83
CA VAL A 73 5.59 -4.86 -21.74
C VAL A 73 6.99 -4.22 -21.76
N PRO A 74 7.48 -3.70 -22.88
CA PRO A 74 8.81 -3.05 -22.94
C PRO A 74 9.02 -2.01 -21.84
N GLY A 75 10.05 -2.21 -21.01
CA GLY A 75 10.36 -1.39 -19.85
C GLY A 75 9.55 -1.69 -18.59
N ARG A 76 8.52 -2.53 -18.66
CA ARG A 76 7.67 -2.90 -17.52
C ARG A 76 7.83 -4.37 -17.18
N ALA A 77 8.28 -4.66 -15.99
CA ALA A 77 8.60 -6.02 -15.58
C ALA A 77 8.21 -6.30 -14.14
N ASN A 78 7.84 -7.55 -13.88
CA ASN A 78 7.79 -8.12 -12.54
C ASN A 78 9.07 -8.87 -12.21
N LEU A 79 9.33 -9.06 -10.91
CA LEU A 79 10.40 -9.91 -10.41
C LEU A 79 9.86 -10.88 -9.36
N LEU A 80 10.26 -12.15 -9.48
CA LEU A 80 10.01 -13.18 -8.46
C LEU A 80 11.32 -13.84 -8.06
N ALA A 81 11.68 -13.71 -6.78
CA ALA A 81 12.80 -14.46 -6.21
C ALA A 81 12.30 -15.49 -5.20
N THR A 82 13.01 -16.60 -5.05
CA THR A 82 12.59 -17.69 -4.15
C THR A 82 13.73 -18.11 -3.25
N LEU A 83 13.54 -17.95 -1.94
CA LEU A 83 14.37 -18.57 -0.93
C LEU A 83 13.69 -19.88 -0.48
N LYS A 84 14.31 -21.01 -0.83
CA LYS A 84 13.73 -22.33 -0.60
C LYS A 84 13.78 -22.75 0.86
N GLY A 85 12.64 -23.25 1.35
CA GLY A 85 12.49 -23.96 2.61
C GLY A 85 12.33 -25.48 2.42
N SER A 86 11.95 -26.17 3.47
CA SER A 86 11.70 -27.61 3.44
C SER A 86 10.39 -27.99 2.69
N GLY A 87 9.48 -27.05 2.52
CA GLY A 87 8.15 -27.28 1.98
C GLY A 87 7.18 -27.96 2.97
N ALA A 88 7.51 -27.99 4.25
CA ALA A 88 6.61 -28.49 5.30
C ALA A 88 5.36 -27.64 5.47
N LEU A 89 5.47 -26.35 5.21
CA LEU A 89 4.38 -25.36 5.24
C LEU A 89 4.26 -24.65 3.89
N ARG A 90 3.07 -24.11 3.63
CA ARG A 90 2.78 -23.31 2.42
C ARG A 90 3.61 -22.01 2.41
N PRO A 91 3.98 -21.48 1.23
CA PRO A 91 4.85 -20.33 1.09
C PRO A 91 4.34 -19.05 1.78
N LEU A 92 5.28 -18.14 2.12
CA LEU A 92 5.05 -16.75 2.43
C LEU A 92 5.46 -15.90 1.21
N ILE A 93 4.59 -14.97 0.78
CA ILE A 93 4.91 -13.95 -0.22
C ILE A 93 5.24 -12.64 0.52
N LEU A 94 6.38 -12.04 0.17
CA LEU A 94 6.72 -10.65 0.47
C LEU A 94 6.51 -9.87 -0.83
N ALA A 95 5.41 -9.13 -0.91
CA ALA A 95 4.98 -8.42 -2.12
C ALA A 95 5.22 -6.92 -2.00
N ASN A 96 5.74 -6.31 -3.07
CA ASN A 96 5.89 -4.86 -3.18
C ASN A 96 5.73 -4.42 -4.63
N HIS A 97 5.17 -3.22 -4.84
CA HIS A 97 5.20 -2.60 -6.14
C HIS A 97 6.43 -1.72 -6.34
N MET A 98 6.85 -1.58 -7.58
CA MET A 98 8.06 -0.86 -7.94
C MET A 98 7.79 0.50 -8.58
N ASP A 99 6.59 0.72 -9.11
CA ASP A 99 6.18 1.99 -9.68
C ASP A 99 5.83 3.03 -8.61
N VAL A 100 5.73 4.27 -9.03
CA VAL A 100 5.39 5.41 -8.18
C VAL A 100 4.56 6.42 -8.97
N VAL A 101 3.69 7.16 -8.27
CA VAL A 101 2.93 8.26 -8.89
C VAL A 101 3.83 9.40 -9.40
N PRO A 102 3.38 10.21 -10.37
CA PRO A 102 4.13 11.36 -10.86
C PRO A 102 4.46 12.39 -9.75
N ALA A 103 5.57 13.09 -9.92
CA ALA A 103 5.98 14.18 -9.05
C ALA A 103 6.25 15.45 -9.88
N ASP A 104 5.67 16.59 -9.47
CA ASP A 104 5.99 17.89 -10.04
C ASP A 104 7.22 18.47 -9.34
N ALA A 105 8.39 18.33 -9.96
CA ALA A 105 9.66 18.78 -9.40
C ALA A 105 9.68 20.29 -9.06
N SER A 106 8.82 21.11 -9.65
CA SER A 106 8.73 22.54 -9.33
C SER A 106 8.13 22.84 -7.96
N ARG A 107 7.45 21.87 -7.35
CA ARG A 107 6.81 21.96 -6.04
C ARG A 107 7.63 21.32 -4.92
N TRP A 108 8.69 20.57 -5.28
CA TRP A 108 9.54 19.91 -4.30
C TRP A 108 10.70 20.79 -3.86
N SER A 109 11.05 20.73 -2.57
CA SER A 109 12.21 21.42 -2.01
C SER A 109 13.55 20.77 -2.38
N VAL A 110 13.50 19.49 -2.82
CA VAL A 110 14.62 18.68 -3.31
C VAL A 110 14.19 17.95 -4.59
N ALA A 111 15.13 17.44 -5.40
CA ALA A 111 14.74 16.66 -6.58
C ALA A 111 14.01 15.37 -6.16
N PRO A 112 12.81 15.03 -6.74
CA PRO A 112 11.97 13.90 -6.33
C PRO A 112 12.68 12.54 -6.38
N PHE A 113 13.68 12.36 -7.23
CA PHE A 113 14.46 11.12 -7.36
C PHE A 113 15.91 11.32 -6.88
N SER A 114 16.14 12.13 -5.85
CA SER A 114 17.50 12.35 -5.31
C SER A 114 17.95 11.28 -4.33
N GLY A 115 17.05 10.65 -3.58
CA GLY A 115 17.38 9.79 -2.44
C GLY A 115 18.19 10.56 -1.39
N LEU A 116 17.92 11.87 -1.21
CA LEU A 116 18.70 12.75 -0.36
C LEU A 116 18.42 12.45 1.12
N LEU A 117 19.48 12.15 1.86
CA LEU A 117 19.44 12.14 3.33
C LEU A 117 19.81 13.53 3.83
N LYS A 118 18.85 14.19 4.49
CA LYS A 118 19.01 15.53 5.06
C LYS A 118 18.21 15.62 6.35
N ASP A 119 18.83 16.15 7.39
CA ASP A 119 18.19 16.37 8.71
C ASP A 119 17.54 15.11 9.31
N GLY A 120 18.10 13.92 9.04
CA GLY A 120 17.58 12.62 9.49
C GLY A 120 16.40 12.09 8.67
N LEU A 121 16.02 12.75 7.58
CA LEU A 121 14.96 12.35 6.67
C LEU A 121 15.52 11.95 5.30
N ILE A 122 15.01 10.88 4.73
CA ILE A 122 15.35 10.40 3.38
C ILE A 122 14.23 10.84 2.45
N TYR A 123 14.54 11.78 1.55
CA TYR A 123 13.60 12.34 0.59
C TYR A 123 13.63 11.57 -0.71
N GLY A 124 12.45 11.28 -1.24
CA GLY A 124 12.29 10.70 -2.57
C GLY A 124 10.88 10.22 -2.84
N ARG A 125 10.38 10.40 -4.06
CA ARG A 125 9.12 9.80 -4.49
C ARG A 125 9.21 8.27 -4.37
N GLY A 126 8.24 7.66 -3.66
CA GLY A 126 8.26 6.25 -3.29
C GLY A 126 8.94 5.95 -1.96
N SER A 127 9.38 6.97 -1.20
CA SER A 127 10.00 6.72 0.10
C SER A 127 9.01 6.25 1.16
N GLU A 128 7.75 6.65 1.05
CA GLU A 128 6.65 6.20 1.89
C GLU A 128 5.86 5.10 1.15
N ASP A 129 5.60 5.27 -0.13
CA ASP A 129 4.76 4.41 -0.96
C ASP A 129 5.52 3.93 -2.20
N MET A 130 6.07 2.68 -2.24
CA MET A 130 6.36 1.78 -1.12
C MET A 130 7.80 1.22 -1.21
N LYS A 131 8.74 2.00 -1.81
CA LYS A 131 10.12 1.54 -2.04
C LYS A 131 10.87 1.21 -0.74
N THR A 132 10.60 1.93 0.36
CA THR A 132 11.20 1.62 1.66
C THR A 132 10.77 0.24 2.12
N GLU A 133 9.50 -0.08 2.01
CA GLU A 133 8.97 -1.40 2.36
C GLU A 133 9.61 -2.50 1.52
N GLY A 134 9.72 -2.30 0.20
CA GLY A 134 10.40 -3.23 -0.69
C GLY A 134 11.86 -3.49 -0.27
N ILE A 135 12.57 -2.46 0.20
CA ILE A 135 13.93 -2.64 0.75
C ILE A 135 13.91 -3.42 2.06
N LEU A 136 12.96 -3.18 2.98
CA LEU A 136 12.86 -3.96 4.22
C LEU A 136 12.57 -5.44 3.95
N GLN A 137 11.71 -5.72 2.99
CA GLN A 137 11.41 -7.08 2.52
C GLN A 137 12.66 -7.76 1.93
N LEU A 138 13.40 -7.03 1.07
CA LEU A 138 14.67 -7.50 0.53
C LEU A 138 15.68 -7.81 1.65
N MET A 139 15.83 -6.89 2.62
CA MET A 139 16.75 -7.05 3.75
C MET A 139 16.41 -8.29 4.59
N ALA A 140 15.13 -8.55 4.84
CA ALA A 140 14.70 -9.76 5.55
C ALA A 140 15.11 -11.03 4.79
N LEU A 141 14.88 -11.06 3.47
CA LEU A 141 15.24 -12.20 2.63
C LEU A 141 16.76 -12.45 2.60
N LEU A 142 17.56 -11.39 2.39
CA LEU A 142 19.01 -11.46 2.37
C LEU A 142 19.56 -11.93 3.72
N ARG A 143 18.98 -11.46 4.83
CA ARG A 143 19.43 -11.83 6.16
C ARG A 143 19.09 -13.29 6.48
N LEU A 144 17.88 -13.76 6.16
CA LEU A 144 17.53 -15.19 6.28
C LEU A 144 18.55 -16.09 5.55
N LYS A 145 18.94 -15.68 4.33
CA LYS A 145 19.93 -16.41 3.52
C LYS A 145 21.30 -16.43 4.17
N ARG A 146 21.81 -15.26 4.60
CA ARG A 146 23.17 -15.15 5.17
C ARG A 146 23.29 -15.77 6.55
N ASP A 147 22.23 -15.67 7.37
CA ASP A 147 22.16 -16.29 8.69
C ASP A 147 22.00 -17.83 8.61
N GLY A 148 21.75 -18.35 7.41
CA GLY A 148 21.56 -19.79 7.17
C GLY A 148 20.36 -20.37 7.91
N VAL A 149 19.28 -19.57 8.06
CA VAL A 149 18.08 -19.99 8.80
C VAL A 149 17.43 -21.17 8.11
N ALA A 150 17.22 -22.27 8.85
CA ALA A 150 16.43 -23.40 8.35
C ALA A 150 14.95 -22.97 8.26
N LEU A 151 14.37 -23.11 7.07
CA LEU A 151 13.01 -22.64 6.77
C LEU A 151 12.06 -23.80 6.61
N ASP A 152 10.84 -23.71 7.17
CA ASP A 152 9.77 -24.68 6.98
C ASP A 152 8.89 -24.39 5.76
N ARG A 153 8.96 -23.16 5.24
CA ARG A 153 8.25 -22.70 4.03
C ARG A 153 9.18 -21.95 3.08
N ASP A 154 8.83 -21.95 1.81
CA ASP A 154 9.47 -21.06 0.85
C ASP A 154 9.14 -19.60 1.17
N VAL A 155 10.10 -18.70 0.97
CA VAL A 155 9.86 -17.25 0.98
C VAL A 155 9.95 -16.73 -0.44
N LEU A 156 8.86 -16.18 -0.94
CA LEU A 156 8.73 -15.61 -2.27
C LEU A 156 8.82 -14.09 -2.16
N PHE A 157 9.84 -13.48 -2.76
CA PHE A 157 9.94 -12.03 -2.89
C PHE A 157 9.37 -11.65 -4.26
N LEU A 158 8.23 -10.97 -4.25
CA LEU A 158 7.50 -10.58 -5.45
C LEU A 158 7.51 -9.07 -5.57
N ALA A 159 8.14 -8.54 -6.62
CA ALA A 159 8.11 -7.13 -6.95
C ALA A 159 7.32 -6.93 -8.24
N THR A 160 6.25 -6.16 -8.20
CA THR A 160 5.28 -5.96 -9.27
C THR A 160 5.39 -4.58 -9.89
N ALA A 161 4.84 -4.44 -11.09
CA ALA A 161 4.70 -3.18 -11.81
C ALA A 161 3.23 -2.75 -11.81
N ASP A 162 2.97 -1.44 -12.00
CA ASP A 162 1.65 -0.89 -12.33
C ASP A 162 0.61 -0.96 -11.19
N GLU A 163 1.04 -0.92 -9.96
CA GLU A 163 0.10 -0.85 -8.83
C GLU A 163 -0.69 0.45 -8.86
N GLU A 164 0.01 1.56 -9.05
CA GLU A 164 -0.48 2.95 -9.01
C GLU A 164 -1.46 3.32 -10.14
N ALA A 165 -1.78 2.36 -11.02
CA ALA A 165 -2.74 2.57 -12.11
C ALA A 165 -3.78 1.44 -12.21
N ASP A 166 -3.42 0.29 -12.79
CA ASP A 166 -4.38 -0.75 -13.16
C ASP A 166 -4.05 -2.14 -12.58
N PHE A 167 -3.00 -2.28 -11.76
CA PHE A 167 -2.48 -3.56 -11.24
C PHE A 167 -2.03 -4.53 -12.34
N ALA A 168 -1.57 -4.04 -13.49
CA ALA A 168 -1.25 -4.91 -14.62
C ALA A 168 -0.13 -5.91 -14.29
N GLY A 169 0.84 -5.53 -13.45
CA GLY A 169 1.90 -6.41 -12.97
C GLY A 169 1.37 -7.55 -12.12
N ALA A 170 0.57 -7.26 -11.09
CA ALA A 170 -0.02 -8.28 -10.24
C ALA A 170 -0.99 -9.19 -11.02
N LEU A 171 -1.80 -8.63 -11.92
CA LEU A 171 -2.66 -9.41 -12.82
C LEU A 171 -1.82 -10.34 -13.71
N ARG A 172 -0.70 -9.86 -14.24
CA ARG A 172 0.24 -10.67 -15.00
C ARG A 172 0.84 -11.77 -14.13
N ALA A 173 1.27 -11.45 -12.91
CA ALA A 173 1.88 -12.42 -11.99
C ALA A 173 0.94 -13.59 -11.65
N ILE A 174 -0.36 -13.32 -11.46
CA ILE A 174 -1.37 -14.34 -11.16
C ILE A 174 -2.05 -14.95 -12.42
N SER A 175 -1.61 -14.59 -13.62
CA SER A 175 -2.12 -15.17 -14.86
C SER A 175 -1.48 -16.54 -15.15
N PRO A 176 -2.07 -17.38 -16.04
CA PRO A 176 -1.46 -18.65 -16.46
C PRO A 176 -0.07 -18.49 -17.10
N GLU A 177 0.19 -17.35 -17.76
CA GLU A 177 1.47 -17.02 -18.39
C GLU A 177 2.49 -16.44 -17.39
N GLY A 178 2.03 -16.09 -16.17
CA GLY A 178 2.87 -15.60 -15.09
C GLY A 178 3.30 -16.70 -14.12
N TRP A 179 3.12 -16.46 -12.84
CA TRP A 179 3.57 -17.35 -11.76
C TRP A 179 2.43 -17.88 -10.90
N ARG A 180 1.21 -17.92 -11.45
CA ARG A 180 -0.01 -18.29 -10.73
C ARG A 180 0.17 -19.56 -9.87
N ASP A 181 0.72 -20.62 -10.44
CA ASP A 181 0.86 -21.91 -9.74
C ASP A 181 1.73 -21.83 -8.49
N ARG A 182 2.66 -20.87 -8.46
CA ARG A 182 3.52 -20.62 -7.29
C ARG A 182 2.85 -19.71 -6.27
N LEU A 183 2.10 -18.71 -6.75
CA LEU A 183 1.53 -17.65 -5.90
C LEU A 183 0.23 -18.11 -5.23
N GLN A 184 -0.63 -18.86 -5.94
CA GLN A 184 -1.89 -19.36 -5.37
C GLN A 184 -1.68 -20.43 -4.27
N ASP A 185 -0.49 -21.07 -4.24
CA ASP A 185 -0.16 -22.06 -3.22
C ASP A 185 0.33 -21.41 -1.91
N ALA A 186 0.53 -20.10 -1.89
CA ALA A 186 0.98 -19.41 -0.70
C ALA A 186 -0.10 -19.38 0.40
N GLU A 187 0.33 -19.45 1.66
CA GLU A 187 -0.54 -19.30 2.82
C GLU A 187 -0.73 -17.84 3.18
N PHE A 188 0.38 -17.09 3.16
CA PHE A 188 0.43 -15.69 3.57
C PHE A 188 1.04 -14.80 2.50
N LEU A 189 0.57 -13.56 2.48
CA LEU A 189 1.18 -12.46 1.74
C LEU A 189 1.29 -11.24 2.67
N MET A 190 2.47 -10.63 2.70
CA MET A 190 2.71 -9.35 3.38
C MET A 190 3.02 -8.29 2.31
N THR A 191 2.33 -7.17 2.39
CA THR A 191 2.48 -6.02 1.49
C THR A 191 2.17 -4.72 2.22
N GLU A 192 1.99 -3.62 1.51
CA GLU A 192 1.60 -2.31 2.00
C GLU A 192 0.18 -2.26 2.61
N GLY A 193 -0.22 -1.09 3.12
CA GLY A 193 -1.58 -0.80 3.56
C GLY A 193 -1.80 -0.78 5.06
N GLY A 194 -0.83 -1.19 5.85
CA GLY A 194 -0.83 -1.01 7.31
C GLY A 194 -0.61 0.46 7.70
N GLU A 195 -0.94 0.79 8.93
CA GLU A 195 -0.68 2.13 9.48
C GLU A 195 -0.08 2.00 10.89
N ASN A 196 1.15 2.45 11.05
CA ASN A 196 1.83 2.42 12.34
C ASN A 196 2.08 3.85 12.79
N LEU A 197 1.26 4.31 13.73
CA LEU A 197 1.24 5.72 14.12
C LEU A 197 2.23 6.01 15.25
N ALA A 198 3.05 7.04 15.05
CA ALA A 198 3.81 7.70 16.10
C ALA A 198 3.18 9.05 16.47
N ASP A 199 3.35 9.46 17.74
CA ASP A 199 3.04 10.83 18.13
C ASP A 199 4.12 11.82 17.61
N ALA A 200 3.91 13.11 17.80
CA ALA A 200 4.83 14.16 17.35
C ALA A 200 6.25 14.06 17.98
N SER A 201 6.44 13.25 19.01
CA SER A 201 7.74 12.97 19.63
C SER A 201 8.39 11.67 19.10
N GLY A 202 7.75 11.00 18.13
CA GLY A 202 8.20 9.73 17.56
C GLY A 202 7.91 8.51 18.44
N ARG A 203 7.06 8.63 19.48
CA ARG A 203 6.66 7.50 20.31
C ARG A 203 5.52 6.74 19.67
N PRO A 204 5.58 5.38 19.66
CA PRO A 204 4.54 4.58 19.05
C PRO A 204 3.19 4.74 19.76
N VAL A 205 2.15 4.94 18.97
CA VAL A 205 0.74 5.03 19.42
C VAL A 205 0.04 3.69 19.22
N TYR A 206 0.13 3.12 18.05
CA TYR A 206 -0.33 1.77 17.72
C TYR A 206 0.38 1.24 16.47
N PHE A 207 0.32 -0.08 16.28
CA PHE A 207 0.64 -0.75 15.04
C PHE A 207 -0.63 -1.31 14.42
N GLY A 208 -0.99 -0.86 13.23
CA GLY A 208 -2.18 -1.29 12.50
C GLY A 208 -1.81 -2.24 11.37
N VAL A 209 -2.32 -3.47 11.45
CA VAL A 209 -2.20 -4.46 10.39
C VAL A 209 -3.40 -4.33 9.47
N GLU A 210 -3.19 -4.02 8.20
CA GLU A 210 -4.26 -4.00 7.22
C GLU A 210 -4.74 -5.44 6.99
N THR A 211 -6.01 -5.66 7.23
CA THR A 211 -6.67 -6.97 7.09
C THR A 211 -7.88 -6.92 6.18
N ALA A 212 -8.28 -5.72 5.79
CA ALA A 212 -9.43 -5.46 4.94
C ALA A 212 -9.24 -4.16 4.15
N GLU A 213 -9.81 -4.08 2.97
CA GLU A 213 -9.76 -2.87 2.14
C GLU A 213 -11.10 -2.63 1.44
N LYS A 214 -11.38 -1.35 1.14
CA LYS A 214 -12.56 -0.98 0.34
C LYS A 214 -12.27 -1.16 -1.13
N GLY A 215 -13.33 -1.51 -1.91
CA GLY A 215 -13.23 -1.66 -3.36
C GLY A 215 -13.56 -0.36 -4.09
N PRO A 216 -12.67 0.15 -4.97
CA PRO A 216 -13.01 1.24 -5.86
C PRO A 216 -14.07 0.80 -6.88
N PHE A 217 -15.20 1.47 -6.85
CA PHE A 217 -16.33 1.23 -7.75
C PHE A 217 -16.69 2.54 -8.48
N TRP A 218 -15.77 3.03 -9.29
CA TRP A 218 -15.90 4.31 -9.97
C TRP A 218 -17.02 4.30 -10.99
N LEU A 219 -17.96 5.21 -10.82
CA LEU A 219 -19.14 5.30 -11.67
C LEU A 219 -19.11 6.56 -12.52
N LYS A 220 -19.75 6.50 -13.70
CA LYS A 220 -20.10 7.69 -14.47
C LYS A 220 -21.61 7.85 -14.50
N LEU A 221 -22.05 9.09 -14.34
CA LEU A 221 -23.44 9.49 -14.62
C LEU A 221 -23.46 10.25 -15.93
N ARG A 222 -24.38 9.87 -16.80
CA ARG A 222 -24.59 10.55 -18.08
C ARG A 222 -26.03 10.98 -18.23
N THR A 223 -26.22 12.18 -18.77
CA THR A 223 -27.54 12.70 -19.10
C THR A 223 -27.51 13.27 -20.50
N ALA A 224 -28.64 13.15 -21.20
CA ALA A 224 -28.87 13.72 -22.52
C ALA A 224 -30.15 14.58 -22.53
N GLY A 225 -30.21 15.54 -23.40
CA GLY A 225 -31.38 16.43 -23.58
C GLY A 225 -31.27 17.26 -24.85
N THR A 226 -32.31 17.97 -25.15
CA THR A 226 -32.34 18.86 -26.33
C THR A 226 -31.43 20.09 -26.07
N PRO A 227 -30.45 20.37 -26.92
CA PRO A 227 -29.67 21.60 -26.80
C PRO A 227 -30.52 22.83 -27.19
N GLY A 228 -30.13 24.01 -26.70
CA GLY A 228 -30.90 25.23 -26.96
C GLY A 228 -30.18 26.53 -26.67
N HIS A 229 -30.87 27.62 -26.92
CA HIS A 229 -30.35 28.97 -26.64
C HIS A 229 -30.49 29.28 -25.14
N GLY A 230 -29.41 29.72 -24.49
CA GLY A 230 -29.36 29.94 -23.04
C GLY A 230 -30.42 30.93 -22.51
N SER A 231 -30.92 31.87 -23.34
CA SER A 231 -32.00 32.77 -22.95
C SER A 231 -33.38 32.12 -22.90
N ARG A 232 -33.53 30.88 -23.31
CA ARG A 232 -34.76 30.09 -23.27
C ARG A 232 -34.57 28.83 -22.44
N PRO A 233 -34.69 28.94 -21.09
CA PRO A 233 -34.39 27.83 -20.20
C PRO A 233 -35.21 26.57 -20.48
N ILE A 234 -34.57 25.41 -20.48
CA ILE A 234 -35.20 24.11 -20.63
C ILE A 234 -35.11 23.40 -19.27
N ALA A 235 -36.27 23.17 -18.64
CA ALA A 235 -36.34 22.61 -17.30
C ALA A 235 -35.62 21.27 -17.15
N ASP A 236 -35.77 20.40 -18.17
CA ASP A 236 -35.18 19.05 -18.23
C ASP A 236 -33.99 18.97 -19.18
N SER A 237 -33.20 20.05 -19.26
CA SER A 237 -31.92 20.02 -19.97
C SER A 237 -30.96 19.01 -19.34
N ALA A 238 -30.01 18.50 -20.13
CA ALA A 238 -29.03 17.55 -19.65
C ALA A 238 -28.29 18.03 -18.36
N PRO A 239 -27.78 19.28 -18.28
CA PRO A 239 -27.19 19.78 -17.04
C PRO A 239 -28.15 19.79 -15.85
N ASN A 240 -29.41 20.20 -16.04
CA ASN A 240 -30.38 20.29 -14.95
C ASN A 240 -30.74 18.90 -14.40
N ARG A 241 -30.85 17.88 -15.25
CA ARG A 241 -31.04 16.49 -14.81
C ARG A 241 -29.83 16.00 -14.01
N LEU A 242 -28.62 16.23 -14.50
CA LEU A 242 -27.39 15.84 -13.79
C LEU A 242 -27.29 16.51 -12.42
N VAL A 243 -27.53 17.82 -12.35
CA VAL A 243 -27.49 18.59 -11.08
C VAL A 243 -28.49 18.01 -10.06
N ARG A 244 -29.74 17.69 -10.49
CA ARG A 244 -30.72 17.06 -9.58
C ARG A 244 -30.27 15.68 -9.09
N ALA A 245 -29.75 14.84 -9.99
CA ALA A 245 -29.22 13.54 -9.63
C ALA A 245 -28.06 13.64 -8.60
N LEU A 246 -27.13 14.53 -8.87
CA LEU A 246 -25.97 14.75 -7.99
C LEU A 246 -26.39 15.31 -6.64
N GLU A 247 -27.37 16.22 -6.57
CA GLU A 247 -27.88 16.73 -5.30
C GLU A 247 -28.54 15.63 -4.45
N ARG A 248 -29.32 14.75 -5.07
CA ARG A 248 -29.91 13.61 -4.38
C ARG A 248 -28.85 12.66 -3.84
N ILE A 249 -27.83 12.35 -4.64
CA ILE A 249 -26.67 11.53 -4.19
C ILE A 249 -25.92 12.22 -3.05
N ARG A 250 -25.66 13.51 -3.15
CA ARG A 250 -24.94 14.29 -2.16
C ARG A 250 -25.60 14.29 -0.78
N VAL A 251 -26.92 14.34 -0.72
CA VAL A 251 -27.68 14.35 0.53
C VAL A 251 -28.04 12.96 1.02
N HIS A 252 -27.90 11.94 0.14
CA HIS A 252 -28.14 10.55 0.52
C HIS A 252 -27.13 10.07 1.55
N LYS A 253 -27.61 9.37 2.57
CA LYS A 253 -26.78 8.79 3.62
C LYS A 253 -26.76 7.28 3.45
N THR A 254 -25.64 6.76 2.96
CA THR A 254 -25.40 5.32 2.94
C THR A 254 -25.39 4.75 4.37
N GLU A 255 -25.86 3.53 4.52
CA GLU A 255 -25.94 2.85 5.82
C GLU A 255 -24.55 2.65 6.43
N MET A 256 -24.42 2.89 7.74
CA MET A 256 -23.21 2.54 8.50
C MET A 256 -23.27 1.07 8.95
N LYS A 257 -22.19 0.33 8.70
CA LYS A 257 -22.04 -1.09 9.03
C LYS A 257 -20.79 -1.31 9.86
N VAL A 258 -20.90 -2.14 10.89
CA VAL A 258 -19.77 -2.45 11.78
C VAL A 258 -19.17 -3.79 11.34
N LEU A 259 -18.06 -3.73 10.63
CA LEU A 259 -17.28 -4.91 10.25
C LEU A 259 -16.38 -5.36 11.41
N PRO A 260 -16.09 -6.67 11.57
CA PRO A 260 -15.26 -7.16 12.68
C PRO A 260 -13.89 -6.50 12.77
N THR A 261 -13.22 -6.26 11.64
CA THR A 261 -11.93 -5.58 11.58
C THR A 261 -12.02 -4.12 12.08
N VAL A 262 -13.10 -3.41 11.76
CA VAL A 262 -13.34 -2.02 12.18
C VAL A 262 -13.74 -1.97 13.66
N GLU A 263 -14.57 -2.91 14.11
CA GLU A 263 -14.98 -3.04 15.52
C GLU A 263 -13.75 -3.23 16.42
N LYS A 264 -12.86 -4.17 16.04
CA LYS A 264 -11.61 -4.40 16.78
C LYS A 264 -10.73 -3.16 16.81
N PHE A 265 -10.54 -2.46 15.68
CA PHE A 265 -9.76 -1.23 15.62
C PHE A 265 -10.25 -0.20 16.65
N PHE A 266 -11.54 0.11 16.63
CA PHE A 266 -12.11 1.10 17.55
C PHE A 266 -12.05 0.65 19.01
N LEU A 267 -12.31 -0.62 19.29
CA LEU A 267 -12.18 -1.18 20.65
C LEU A 267 -10.76 -0.98 21.20
N ASP A 268 -9.74 -1.28 20.40
CA ASP A 268 -8.34 -1.13 20.78
C ASP A 268 -7.95 0.36 20.96
N GLN A 269 -8.63 1.29 20.27
CA GLN A 269 -8.43 2.74 20.42
C GLN A 269 -9.25 3.36 21.55
N ALA A 270 -10.24 2.66 22.13
CA ALA A 270 -11.17 3.23 23.10
C ALA A 270 -10.50 3.77 24.36
N GLY A 271 -9.37 3.20 24.78
CA GLY A 271 -8.59 3.67 25.93
C GLY A 271 -7.72 4.91 25.66
N ARG A 272 -7.65 5.35 24.39
CA ARG A 272 -6.77 6.45 23.94
C ARG A 272 -7.53 7.73 23.61
N VAL A 273 -8.83 7.63 23.47
CA VAL A 273 -9.73 8.76 23.27
C VAL A 273 -10.42 9.16 24.56
N THR A 274 -10.85 10.41 24.66
CA THR A 274 -11.50 10.95 25.85
C THR A 274 -12.96 11.31 25.59
N GLY A 275 -13.69 11.57 26.65
CA GLY A 275 -15.08 11.99 26.55
C GLY A 275 -16.01 10.89 26.04
N PRO A 276 -17.16 11.24 25.41
CA PRO A 276 -18.16 10.30 24.93
C PRO A 276 -17.62 9.28 23.92
N ARG A 277 -16.64 9.68 23.10
CA ARG A 277 -16.02 8.79 22.09
C ARG A 277 -15.42 7.52 22.70
N ALA A 278 -14.88 7.59 23.90
CA ALA A 278 -14.35 6.40 24.59
C ALA A 278 -15.41 5.32 24.80
N ALA A 279 -16.63 5.71 25.13
CA ALA A 279 -17.75 4.79 25.27
C ALA A 279 -18.23 4.26 23.90
N TRP A 280 -18.33 5.13 22.90
CA TRP A 280 -18.73 4.77 21.53
C TRP A 280 -17.78 3.76 20.88
N TYR A 281 -16.49 3.93 21.09
CA TYR A 281 -15.46 3.04 20.54
C TYR A 281 -15.43 1.67 21.22
N ARG A 282 -15.87 1.59 22.51
CA ARG A 282 -16.02 0.30 23.21
C ARG A 282 -17.18 -0.54 22.68
N ASP A 283 -18.22 0.13 22.19
CA ASP A 283 -19.41 -0.52 21.63
C ASP A 283 -19.98 0.34 20.48
N LEU A 284 -19.41 0.13 19.28
CA LEU A 284 -19.85 0.83 18.09
C LEU A 284 -21.31 0.53 17.73
N ARG A 285 -21.79 -0.69 17.99
CA ARG A 285 -23.16 -1.07 17.65
C ARG A 285 -24.16 -0.32 18.50
N ALA A 286 -23.91 -0.22 19.79
CA ALA A 286 -24.71 0.61 20.69
C ALA A 286 -24.60 2.10 20.34
N ALA A 287 -23.40 2.59 19.98
CA ALA A 287 -23.21 3.97 19.54
C ALA A 287 -24.01 4.29 18.27
N LEU A 288 -24.06 3.38 17.29
CA LEU A 288 -24.85 3.59 16.08
C LEU A 288 -26.36 3.52 16.30
N ALA A 289 -26.82 2.91 17.39
CA ALA A 289 -28.23 2.93 17.80
C ALA A 289 -28.63 4.24 18.50
N ASP A 290 -27.68 5.01 19.02
CA ASP A 290 -27.91 6.34 19.59
C ASP A 290 -27.86 7.42 18.48
N PRO A 291 -28.94 8.20 18.25
CA PRO A 291 -29.00 9.17 17.16
C PRO A 291 -27.91 10.28 17.22
N VAL A 292 -27.47 10.66 18.43
CA VAL A 292 -26.47 11.71 18.63
C VAL A 292 -25.07 11.16 18.30
N ALA A 293 -24.74 9.99 18.82
CA ALA A 293 -23.49 9.32 18.54
C ALA A 293 -23.39 8.95 17.06
N ALA A 294 -24.43 8.32 16.49
CA ALA A 294 -24.49 7.96 15.06
C ALA A 294 -24.27 9.18 14.16
N ARG A 295 -24.93 10.31 14.46
CA ARG A 295 -24.74 11.55 13.70
C ARG A 295 -23.31 12.05 13.81
N THR A 296 -22.71 12.06 15.00
CA THR A 296 -21.35 12.53 15.23
C THR A 296 -20.33 11.65 14.52
N LEU A 297 -20.49 10.31 14.55
CA LEU A 297 -19.64 9.36 13.84
C LEU A 297 -19.79 9.47 12.31
N TYR A 298 -21.01 9.75 11.83
CA TYR A 298 -21.29 9.96 10.42
C TYR A 298 -20.62 11.22 9.88
N ASP A 299 -20.63 12.32 10.66
CA ASP A 299 -20.08 13.61 10.26
C ASP A 299 -18.55 13.66 10.41
N ASP A 300 -17.94 12.70 11.12
CA ASP A 300 -16.48 12.52 11.18
C ASP A 300 -16.02 11.79 9.91
N ARG A 301 -15.29 12.50 9.06
CA ARG A 301 -14.91 12.03 7.72
C ARG A 301 -14.11 10.72 7.76
N GLU A 302 -13.17 10.60 8.68
CA GLU A 302 -12.29 9.43 8.78
C GLU A 302 -13.04 8.23 9.36
N VAL A 303 -13.75 8.41 10.45
CA VAL A 303 -14.57 7.38 11.09
C VAL A 303 -15.66 6.89 10.14
N SER A 304 -16.37 7.82 9.52
CA SER A 304 -17.46 7.54 8.58
C SER A 304 -16.99 6.72 7.38
N ALA A 305 -15.79 6.99 6.86
CA ALA A 305 -15.23 6.24 5.73
C ALA A 305 -14.97 4.76 6.06
N LEU A 306 -14.69 4.43 7.32
CA LEU A 306 -14.52 3.05 7.79
C LEU A 306 -15.85 2.32 8.01
N LEU A 307 -16.95 3.04 8.16
CA LEU A 307 -18.24 2.46 8.56
C LEU A 307 -19.26 2.33 7.44
N ARG A 308 -19.04 2.95 6.26
CA ARG A 308 -20.05 2.97 5.19
C ARG A 308 -19.46 2.96 3.79
N ASN A 309 -20.27 2.63 2.80
CA ASN A 309 -19.97 2.93 1.41
C ASN A 309 -19.87 4.45 1.22
N THR A 310 -18.85 4.92 0.51
CA THR A 310 -18.65 6.35 0.30
C THR A 310 -18.81 6.71 -1.16
N VAL A 311 -19.34 7.90 -1.41
CA VAL A 311 -19.53 8.48 -2.75
C VAL A 311 -18.98 9.89 -2.75
N SER A 312 -18.01 10.17 -3.61
CA SER A 312 -17.46 11.51 -3.83
C SER A 312 -17.67 11.92 -5.29
N ILE A 313 -18.21 13.12 -5.51
CA ILE A 313 -18.32 13.70 -6.85
C ILE A 313 -16.95 14.29 -7.18
N THR A 314 -16.28 13.75 -8.20
CA THR A 314 -14.87 14.10 -8.49
C THR A 314 -14.70 14.86 -9.78
N VAL A 315 -15.51 14.56 -10.80
CA VAL A 315 -15.44 15.22 -12.12
C VAL A 315 -16.81 15.65 -12.59
N LEU A 316 -16.90 16.84 -13.16
CA LEU A 316 -18.10 17.38 -13.81
C LEU A 316 -17.73 17.92 -15.18
N ARG A 317 -18.42 17.47 -16.23
CA ARG A 317 -18.20 17.92 -17.60
C ARG A 317 -19.52 18.23 -18.26
N THR A 318 -19.73 19.49 -18.64
CA THR A 318 -20.87 19.91 -19.44
C THR A 318 -20.63 21.29 -20.02
N GLY A 319 -21.26 21.59 -21.18
CA GLY A 319 -21.24 22.90 -21.81
C GLY A 319 -19.88 23.33 -22.37
N TYR A 320 -19.92 24.30 -23.28
CA TYR A 320 -18.71 24.87 -23.90
C TYR A 320 -18.86 26.40 -24.14
N LYS A 321 -20.08 26.94 -23.96
CA LYS A 321 -20.35 28.36 -24.16
C LYS A 321 -21.54 28.81 -23.30
N THR A 322 -21.45 29.94 -22.65
CA THR A 322 -22.43 30.45 -21.69
C THR A 322 -23.87 30.62 -22.25
N ASN A 323 -24.02 30.96 -23.50
CA ASN A 323 -25.33 31.18 -24.12
C ASN A 323 -25.90 29.96 -24.87
N VAL A 324 -25.31 28.77 -24.63
CA VAL A 324 -25.76 27.49 -25.24
C VAL A 324 -26.10 26.50 -24.13
N ILE A 325 -27.32 25.95 -24.15
CA ILE A 325 -27.72 24.82 -23.34
C ILE A 325 -27.14 23.55 -24.00
N PRO A 326 -26.21 22.82 -23.33
CA PRO A 326 -25.62 21.64 -23.95
C PRO A 326 -26.58 20.47 -24.01
N GLY A 327 -26.40 19.61 -25.02
CA GLY A 327 -27.20 18.40 -25.21
C GLY A 327 -26.78 17.21 -24.32
N THR A 328 -25.63 17.30 -23.67
CA THR A 328 -25.10 16.22 -22.79
C THR A 328 -24.44 16.82 -21.54
N ALA A 329 -24.45 16.04 -20.45
CA ALA A 329 -23.66 16.30 -19.25
C ALA A 329 -23.21 14.99 -18.63
N GLU A 330 -22.01 14.98 -18.03
CA GLU A 330 -21.39 13.82 -17.40
C GLU A 330 -20.79 14.18 -16.05
N ALA A 331 -20.86 13.24 -15.10
CA ALA A 331 -20.14 13.30 -13.84
C ALA A 331 -19.40 11.98 -13.60
N GLU A 332 -18.25 12.06 -12.91
CA GLU A 332 -17.57 10.89 -12.38
C GLU A 332 -17.67 10.89 -10.86
N LEU A 333 -17.95 9.70 -10.31
CA LEU A 333 -18.10 9.47 -8.88
C LEU A 333 -17.03 8.49 -8.43
N ASP A 334 -16.22 8.89 -7.44
CA ASP A 334 -15.40 7.95 -6.70
C ASP A 334 -16.27 7.29 -5.63
N VAL A 335 -16.67 6.05 -5.90
CA VAL A 335 -17.41 5.19 -4.99
C VAL A 335 -16.45 4.18 -4.40
N ARG A 336 -16.51 4.01 -3.07
CA ARG A 336 -15.75 2.99 -2.36
C ARG A 336 -16.70 2.09 -1.58
N LEU A 337 -16.76 0.81 -1.94
CA LEU A 337 -17.63 -0.17 -1.31
C LEU A 337 -16.91 -0.88 -0.15
N LEU A 338 -17.64 -1.17 0.91
CA LEU A 338 -17.15 -1.98 2.04
C LEU A 338 -16.95 -3.45 1.61
N PRO A 339 -16.06 -4.21 2.28
CA PRO A 339 -15.98 -5.66 2.13
C PRO A 339 -17.34 -6.33 2.31
N GLY A 340 -17.65 -7.24 1.38
CA GLY A 340 -18.90 -7.98 1.38
C GLY A 340 -20.12 -7.27 0.75
N GLU A 341 -19.95 -6.04 0.25
CA GLU A 341 -21.03 -5.34 -0.47
C GLU A 341 -21.25 -5.91 -1.86
N ASP A 342 -22.55 -6.01 -2.24
CA ASP A 342 -22.94 -6.35 -3.61
C ASP A 342 -23.01 -5.09 -4.47
N PRO A 343 -22.16 -4.96 -5.51
CA PRO A 343 -22.18 -3.79 -6.39
C PRO A 343 -23.50 -3.62 -7.13
N GLN A 344 -24.24 -4.71 -7.41
CA GLN A 344 -25.54 -4.61 -8.09
C GLN A 344 -26.63 -4.08 -7.14
N ALA A 345 -26.60 -4.48 -5.87
CA ALA A 345 -27.48 -3.92 -4.85
C ALA A 345 -27.21 -2.42 -4.68
N PHE A 346 -25.94 -2.00 -4.64
CA PHE A 346 -25.56 -0.59 -4.54
C PHE A 346 -26.01 0.22 -5.78
N LEU A 347 -25.89 -0.32 -6.98
CA LEU A 347 -26.42 0.33 -8.19
C LEU A 347 -27.94 0.48 -8.15
N ALA A 348 -28.67 -0.51 -7.62
CA ALA A 348 -30.11 -0.43 -7.44
C ALA A 348 -30.51 0.65 -6.42
N GLU A 349 -29.75 0.78 -5.32
CA GLU A 349 -29.89 1.86 -4.33
C GLU A 349 -29.72 3.22 -5.00
N LEU A 350 -28.63 3.43 -5.75
CA LEU A 350 -28.38 4.69 -6.45
C LEU A 350 -29.46 5.04 -7.47
N ARG A 351 -30.01 4.06 -8.22
CA ARG A 351 -31.14 4.30 -9.14
C ARG A 351 -32.37 4.80 -8.38
N THR A 352 -32.64 4.20 -7.21
CA THR A 352 -33.74 4.63 -6.33
C THR A 352 -33.53 6.05 -5.82
N VAL A 353 -32.30 6.38 -5.40
CA VAL A 353 -31.93 7.73 -4.93
C VAL A 353 -32.06 8.78 -6.03
N ILE A 354 -31.58 8.47 -7.23
CA ILE A 354 -31.60 9.41 -8.38
C ILE A 354 -33.03 9.70 -8.83
N GLU A 355 -33.96 8.75 -8.77
CA GLU A 355 -35.38 8.88 -9.19
C GLU A 355 -35.59 9.46 -10.60
N ASP A 356 -34.64 9.30 -11.50
CA ASP A 356 -34.71 9.74 -12.89
C ASP A 356 -34.13 8.65 -13.80
N PRO A 357 -35.00 7.85 -14.48
CA PRO A 357 -34.54 6.76 -15.33
C PRO A 357 -33.80 7.22 -16.59
N SER A 358 -33.81 8.52 -16.88
CA SER A 358 -33.06 9.10 -18.01
C SER A 358 -31.60 9.39 -17.65
N VAL A 359 -31.23 9.27 -16.39
CA VAL A 359 -29.83 9.34 -15.95
C VAL A 359 -29.20 7.97 -16.11
N GLU A 360 -28.31 7.85 -17.06
CA GLU A 360 -27.53 6.63 -17.25
C GLU A 360 -26.45 6.51 -16.16
N ILE A 361 -26.41 5.36 -15.46
CA ILE A 361 -25.32 4.99 -14.55
C ILE A 361 -24.43 3.99 -15.27
N VAL A 362 -23.18 4.37 -15.54
CA VAL A 362 -22.18 3.53 -16.21
C VAL A 362 -21.22 3.00 -15.16
N PRO A 363 -21.28 1.70 -14.84
CA PRO A 363 -20.33 1.08 -13.92
C PRO A 363 -18.95 0.89 -14.58
N PRO A 364 -17.89 0.62 -13.78
CA PRO A 364 -16.59 0.28 -14.33
C PRO A 364 -16.66 -1.03 -15.13
N ALA A 365 -15.82 -1.14 -16.16
CA ALA A 365 -15.75 -2.35 -16.98
C ALA A 365 -15.28 -3.58 -16.17
N VAL A 366 -14.42 -3.34 -15.18
CA VAL A 366 -13.92 -4.35 -14.25
C VAL A 366 -14.14 -3.84 -12.83
N PHE A 367 -14.72 -4.68 -11.99
CA PHE A 367 -14.84 -4.43 -10.55
C PHE A 367 -14.24 -5.60 -9.79
N ARG A 368 -13.36 -5.29 -8.84
CA ARG A 368 -12.78 -6.26 -7.93
C ARG A 368 -13.53 -6.17 -6.61
N THR A 369 -14.22 -7.24 -6.24
CA THR A 369 -15.00 -7.26 -4.99
C THR A 369 -14.08 -7.09 -3.79
N PRO A 370 -14.29 -6.07 -2.97
CA PRO A 370 -13.50 -5.86 -1.77
C PRO A 370 -13.68 -7.03 -0.79
N ASN A 371 -12.61 -7.41 -0.14
CA ASN A 371 -12.56 -8.58 0.69
C ASN A 371 -11.69 -8.35 1.94
N GLN A 372 -11.64 -9.34 2.82
CA GLN A 372 -10.88 -9.27 4.06
C GLN A 372 -10.20 -10.60 4.37
N SER A 373 -9.11 -10.55 5.10
CA SER A 373 -8.38 -11.69 5.61
C SER A 373 -8.82 -12.04 7.03
N ALA A 374 -8.73 -13.33 7.39
CA ALA A 374 -8.89 -13.77 8.78
C ALA A 374 -7.76 -13.22 9.65
N VAL A 375 -8.04 -12.92 10.92
CA VAL A 375 -7.05 -12.37 11.88
C VAL A 375 -6.60 -13.40 12.93
N ASP A 376 -7.22 -14.55 13.00
CA ASP A 376 -6.79 -15.65 13.86
C ASP A 376 -5.82 -16.57 13.11
N THR A 377 -4.61 -16.05 12.84
CA THR A 377 -3.59 -16.73 12.04
C THR A 377 -2.24 -16.70 12.75
N ASP A 378 -1.35 -17.62 12.35
CA ASP A 378 0.02 -17.64 12.87
C ASP A 378 0.78 -16.36 12.50
N LEU A 379 0.54 -15.79 11.32
CA LEU A 379 1.19 -14.54 10.91
C LEU A 379 0.75 -13.36 11.78
N PHE A 380 -0.56 -13.22 12.07
CA PHE A 380 -1.03 -12.14 12.94
C PHE A 380 -0.46 -12.27 14.35
N ARG A 381 -0.40 -13.51 14.89
CA ARG A 381 0.24 -13.79 16.19
C ARG A 381 1.74 -13.47 16.18
N ALA A 382 2.47 -13.85 15.13
CA ALA A 382 3.89 -13.53 14.99
C ALA A 382 4.14 -12.01 15.00
N ILE A 383 3.30 -11.24 14.30
CA ILE A 383 3.36 -9.76 14.32
C ILE A 383 3.15 -9.24 15.74
N GLN A 384 2.10 -9.72 16.43
CA GLN A 384 1.81 -9.30 17.81
C GLN A 384 2.93 -9.64 18.78
N ASP A 385 3.48 -10.83 18.71
CA ASP A 385 4.53 -11.31 19.62
C ASP A 385 5.84 -10.53 19.41
N VAL A 386 6.25 -10.30 18.15
CA VAL A 386 7.46 -9.54 17.86
C VAL A 386 7.29 -8.08 18.30
N LEU A 387 6.20 -7.43 17.91
CA LEU A 387 5.96 -6.04 18.30
C LEU A 387 5.79 -5.89 19.83
N GLY A 388 5.17 -6.88 20.50
CA GLY A 388 5.06 -6.89 21.96
C GLY A 388 6.41 -6.95 22.67
N ARG A 389 7.41 -7.63 22.07
CA ARG A 389 8.80 -7.65 22.59
C ARG A 389 9.53 -6.32 22.38
N HIS A 390 9.36 -5.71 21.21
CA HIS A 390 10.06 -4.45 20.86
C HIS A 390 9.39 -3.20 21.43
N PHE A 391 8.05 -3.23 21.56
CA PHE A 391 7.24 -2.09 21.98
C PHE A 391 6.21 -2.48 23.04
N PRO A 392 6.67 -2.83 24.27
CA PRO A 392 5.77 -3.28 25.34
C PRO A 392 4.66 -2.27 25.63
N GLY A 393 3.40 -2.75 25.67
CA GLY A 393 2.23 -1.93 25.96
C GLY A 393 1.67 -1.11 24.78
N VAL A 394 2.29 -1.18 23.60
CA VAL A 394 1.75 -0.59 22.39
C VAL A 394 0.79 -1.59 21.72
N PRO A 395 -0.48 -1.25 21.42
CA PRO A 395 -1.40 -2.18 20.82
C PRO A 395 -1.03 -2.49 19.38
N VAL A 396 -1.21 -3.76 19.01
CA VAL A 396 -1.26 -4.24 17.63
C VAL A 396 -2.72 -4.49 17.29
N THR A 397 -3.25 -3.71 16.36
CA THR A 397 -4.68 -3.71 16.00
C THR A 397 -4.89 -4.06 14.54
N THR A 398 -6.13 -4.32 14.17
CA THR A 398 -6.52 -4.44 12.76
C THR A 398 -6.73 -3.07 12.14
N LYS A 399 -6.58 -2.96 10.83
CA LYS A 399 -6.90 -1.76 10.05
C LYS A 399 -7.73 -2.15 8.83
N MET A 400 -8.64 -1.29 8.42
CA MET A 400 -9.25 -1.35 7.10
C MET A 400 -8.74 -0.16 6.29
N LEU A 401 -8.13 -0.44 5.14
CA LEU A 401 -7.73 0.58 4.19
C LEU A 401 -8.97 1.12 3.46
N THR A 402 -9.09 2.43 3.34
CA THR A 402 -10.15 3.07 2.55
C THR A 402 -9.84 3.13 1.05
N GLY A 403 -8.58 2.85 0.68
CA GLY A 403 -8.10 2.57 -0.66
C GLY A 403 -8.19 1.09 -1.02
N ALA A 404 -7.34 0.67 -1.96
CA ALA A 404 -7.16 -0.72 -2.35
C ALA A 404 -5.68 -0.96 -2.67
N THR A 405 -5.21 -2.18 -2.46
CA THR A 405 -3.87 -2.66 -2.80
C THR A 405 -3.99 -3.90 -3.69
N GLU A 406 -2.85 -4.43 -4.12
CA GLU A 406 -2.83 -5.71 -4.83
C GLU A 406 -3.41 -6.88 -4.02
N SER A 407 -3.56 -6.76 -2.69
CA SER A 407 -4.19 -7.80 -1.83
C SER A 407 -5.57 -8.22 -2.32
N VAL A 408 -6.33 -7.33 -2.96
CA VAL A 408 -7.64 -7.63 -3.55
C VAL A 408 -7.58 -8.76 -4.59
N LEU A 409 -6.42 -8.96 -5.22
CA LEU A 409 -6.20 -9.98 -6.25
C LEU A 409 -5.77 -11.33 -5.66
N TYR A 410 -5.06 -11.34 -4.54
CA TYR A 410 -4.53 -12.57 -3.93
C TYR A 410 -5.49 -13.22 -2.93
N ARG A 411 -6.28 -12.43 -2.19
CA ARG A 411 -7.28 -12.97 -1.25
C ARG A 411 -8.29 -13.92 -1.91
N PRO A 412 -8.81 -13.67 -3.14
CA PRO A 412 -9.68 -14.61 -3.83
C PRO A 412 -9.01 -15.95 -4.21
N LEU A 413 -7.68 -16.00 -4.24
CA LEU A 413 -6.91 -17.23 -4.44
C LEU A 413 -6.77 -18.07 -3.16
N GLY A 414 -7.31 -17.59 -2.03
CA GLY A 414 -7.21 -18.26 -0.73
C GLY A 414 -5.94 -17.91 0.05
N VAL A 415 -5.23 -16.85 -0.36
CA VAL A 415 -4.06 -16.33 0.35
C VAL A 415 -4.51 -15.35 1.43
N VAL A 416 -4.01 -15.50 2.65
CA VAL A 416 -4.21 -14.52 3.72
C VAL A 416 -3.25 -13.36 3.50
N CYS A 417 -3.80 -12.19 3.16
CA CYS A 417 -3.01 -10.99 2.87
C CYS A 417 -3.10 -9.99 4.01
N TYR A 418 -1.94 -9.51 4.47
CA TYR A 418 -1.83 -8.42 5.43
C TYR A 418 -0.97 -7.30 4.87
N GLY A 419 -1.49 -6.08 4.94
CA GLY A 419 -0.67 -4.87 4.81
C GLY A 419 0.03 -4.62 6.14
N PHE A 420 1.35 -4.84 6.17
CA PHE A 420 2.14 -4.64 7.37
C PHE A 420 3.62 -4.49 7.10
N THR A 421 4.13 -3.35 7.51
CA THR A 421 5.56 -3.07 7.64
C THR A 421 5.75 -2.26 8.94
N PRO A 422 6.68 -2.56 9.81
CA PRO A 422 6.84 -1.85 11.09
C PRO A 422 7.47 -0.46 10.94
N LEU A 423 7.21 0.23 9.85
CA LEU A 423 7.55 1.64 9.64
C LEU A 423 6.69 2.49 10.56
N LEU A 424 7.32 3.08 11.56
CA LEU A 424 6.65 3.93 12.53
C LEU A 424 6.76 5.38 12.06
N THR A 425 5.68 5.90 11.50
CA THR A 425 5.63 7.23 10.90
C THR A 425 4.77 8.18 11.72
N THR A 426 5.09 9.47 11.67
CA THR A 426 4.23 10.53 12.19
C THR A 426 3.12 10.84 11.18
N ALA A 427 2.04 11.46 11.64
CA ALA A 427 0.98 11.93 10.73
C ALA A 427 1.50 12.90 9.65
N GLU A 428 2.57 13.65 9.95
CA GLU A 428 3.22 14.53 8.98
C GLU A 428 3.93 13.72 7.88
N GLU A 429 4.71 12.70 8.25
CA GLU A 429 5.40 11.84 7.29
C GLU A 429 4.38 11.10 6.40
N THR A 430 3.40 10.42 6.98
CA THR A 430 2.34 9.70 6.25
C THR A 430 1.58 10.64 5.28
N SER A 431 1.35 11.90 5.65
CA SER A 431 0.67 12.86 4.77
C SER A 431 1.46 13.23 3.52
N THR A 432 2.73 12.84 3.41
CA THR A 432 3.57 13.11 2.23
C THR A 432 3.48 12.04 1.15
N ALA A 433 2.91 10.87 1.43
CA ALA A 433 2.59 9.87 0.40
C ALA A 433 1.72 10.51 -0.70
N HIS A 434 2.09 10.31 -1.97
CA HIS A 434 1.52 10.97 -3.16
C HIS A 434 1.62 12.53 -3.16
N GLY A 435 2.17 13.12 -2.09
CA GLY A 435 2.35 14.56 -1.94
C GLY A 435 3.71 15.06 -2.45
N ASP A 436 3.99 16.33 -2.16
CA ASP A 436 5.29 16.95 -2.40
C ASP A 436 6.23 16.64 -1.21
N ASP A 437 7.55 16.59 -1.47
CA ASP A 437 8.56 16.32 -0.46
C ASP A 437 8.33 15.00 0.31
N GLU A 438 7.91 13.96 -0.38
CA GLU A 438 7.73 12.63 0.20
C GLU A 438 9.03 12.16 0.85
N ARG A 439 8.92 11.66 2.09
CA ARG A 439 10.07 11.36 2.92
C ARG A 439 9.76 10.35 4.01
N VAL A 440 10.81 9.63 4.42
CA VAL A 440 10.77 8.72 5.56
C VAL A 440 11.94 9.01 6.50
N SER A 441 11.73 8.86 7.81
CA SER A 441 12.79 9.00 8.80
C SER A 441 13.85 7.90 8.67
N GLU A 442 15.14 8.28 8.60
CA GLU A 442 16.27 7.34 8.64
C GLU A 442 16.20 6.43 9.87
N ALA A 443 15.84 7.00 11.02
CA ALA A 443 15.74 6.26 12.28
C ALA A 443 14.66 5.18 12.22
N THR A 444 13.53 5.47 11.56
CA THR A 444 12.45 4.49 11.36
C THR A 444 12.90 3.36 10.43
N VAL A 445 13.55 3.66 9.29
CA VAL A 445 14.09 2.64 8.38
C VAL A 445 15.04 1.70 9.11
N ARG A 446 15.98 2.24 9.88
CA ARG A 446 16.94 1.47 10.67
C ARG A 446 16.25 0.53 11.66
N ARG A 447 15.35 1.07 12.47
CA ARG A 447 14.61 0.30 13.48
C ARG A 447 13.78 -0.81 12.85
N SER A 448 13.07 -0.48 11.78
CA SER A 448 12.14 -1.38 11.09
C SER A 448 12.84 -2.56 10.44
N THR A 449 14.10 -2.40 10.00
CA THR A 449 14.89 -3.48 9.37
C THR A 449 14.99 -4.71 10.29
N GLY A 450 15.35 -4.51 11.56
CA GLY A 450 15.46 -5.61 12.52
C GLY A 450 14.12 -6.20 12.91
N VAL A 451 13.12 -5.35 13.17
CA VAL A 451 11.77 -5.77 13.57
C VAL A 451 11.08 -6.57 12.47
N PHE A 452 11.14 -6.09 11.22
CA PHE A 452 10.54 -6.79 10.08
C PHE A 452 11.19 -8.16 9.85
N TYR A 453 12.53 -8.23 9.91
CA TYR A 453 13.24 -9.51 9.85
C TYR A 453 12.76 -10.50 10.92
N GLU A 454 12.58 -10.04 12.17
CA GLU A 454 12.11 -10.92 13.25
C GLU A 454 10.70 -11.44 12.99
N VAL A 455 9.78 -10.61 12.48
CA VAL A 455 8.42 -11.04 12.10
C VAL A 455 8.48 -12.11 11.01
N VAL A 456 9.24 -11.86 9.94
CA VAL A 456 9.38 -12.83 8.85
C VAL A 456 10.02 -14.12 9.36
N ARG A 457 11.10 -14.02 10.16
CA ARG A 457 11.77 -15.19 10.73
C ARG A 457 10.85 -16.02 11.63
N GLU A 458 10.02 -15.38 12.46
CA GLU A 458 9.09 -16.06 13.38
C GLU A 458 8.12 -16.97 12.62
N ILE A 459 7.69 -16.55 11.42
CA ILE A 459 6.70 -17.29 10.63
C ILE A 459 7.32 -18.30 9.67
N VAL A 460 8.61 -18.17 9.33
CA VAL A 460 9.24 -19.05 8.32
C VAL A 460 10.28 -20.00 8.87
N ALA A 461 10.88 -19.70 10.03
CA ALA A 461 11.93 -20.53 10.61
C ALA A 461 11.38 -21.86 11.12
N ARG A 462 12.17 -22.93 10.95
CA ARG A 462 11.87 -24.24 11.51
C ARG A 462 11.77 -24.15 13.04
N ARG A 463 10.66 -24.62 13.58
CA ARG A 463 10.40 -24.75 15.01
C ARG A 463 11.02 -26.01 15.59
#